data_31f6a93c20187617211bf23c5c78e92e
#
_entry.id   31f6a93c20187617211bf23c5c78e92e
#
_cell.length_a   1.000
_cell.length_b   1.000
_cell.length_c   1.000
_cell.angle_alpha   90.00
_cell.angle_beta   90.00
_cell.angle_gamma   90.00
#
_symmetry.space_group_name_H-M   'P 1'
#
loop_
_entity.id
_entity.type
_entity.pdbx_description
1 polymer ?
#
loop_
_entity_poly.entity_id
_entity_poly.type
_entity_poly.pdbx_seq_one_letter_code
_entity_poly.pdbx_strand_id
1 'polypeptide(L)'
;MPCAKFLVAGKVQGVFFRASTRSEALALGICGRADNLPDGRVEVLAWGEAEALDALEAWLRRGPPLARVDDVRRIDLAAAESSESTEAAGASRPQGFSIGAK
;
A
#
# COMPACT_ATOMS: atom_id res chain seq x y z
N MET A 1 2.70 2.72 -15.69
CA MET A 1 1.99 3.34 -14.58
C MET A 1 2.90 3.34 -13.36
N PRO A 2 2.99 4.43 -12.62
CA PRO A 2 3.85 4.49 -11.43
C PRO A 2 3.48 3.45 -10.39
N CYS A 3 4.47 3.06 -9.62
CA CYS A 3 4.30 2.07 -8.56
C CYS A 3 5.11 2.53 -7.35
N ALA A 4 4.55 2.35 -6.17
CA ALA A 4 5.24 2.71 -4.94
C ALA A 4 4.96 1.68 -3.87
N LYS A 5 5.94 1.50 -2.98
CA LYS A 5 5.79 0.67 -1.81
C LYS A 5 5.82 1.59 -0.59
N PHE A 6 4.90 1.37 0.33
CA PHE A 6 4.85 2.11 1.57
C PHE A 6 5.05 1.15 2.73
N LEU A 7 5.92 1.51 3.65
CA LEU A 7 6.11 0.75 4.88
C LEU A 7 5.57 1.62 6.01
N VAL A 8 4.53 1.15 6.67
CA VAL A 8 3.82 1.92 7.68
C VAL A 8 4.08 1.30 9.04
N ALA A 9 4.65 2.09 9.94
CA ALA A 9 4.97 1.66 11.29
C ALA A 9 4.07 2.35 12.29
N GLY A 10 3.84 1.68 13.42
CA GLY A 10 3.02 2.19 14.50
C GLY A 10 2.00 1.16 14.92
N LYS A 11 0.91 1.62 15.52
CA LYS A 11 -0.18 0.72 15.87
C LYS A 11 -1.09 0.62 14.65
N VAL A 12 -0.74 -0.27 13.75
CA VAL A 12 -1.41 -0.37 12.45
C VAL A 12 -1.94 -1.76 12.14
N GLN A 13 -1.67 -2.75 12.99
CA GLN A 13 -2.27 -4.07 12.83
C GLN A 13 -3.40 -4.23 13.82
N GLY A 14 -4.45 -4.95 13.40
CA GLY A 14 -5.58 -5.22 14.28
C GLY A 14 -6.51 -4.06 14.48
N VAL A 15 -6.43 -3.02 13.65
CA VAL A 15 -7.28 -1.83 13.77
C VAL A 15 -7.93 -1.49 12.43
N PHE A 16 -8.18 -2.51 11.62
CA PHE A 16 -8.79 -2.37 10.30
C PHE A 16 -7.99 -1.48 9.36
N PHE A 17 -6.69 -1.37 9.60
CA PHE A 17 -5.84 -0.49 8.79
C PHE A 17 -5.82 -0.93 7.35
N ARG A 18 -5.62 -2.24 7.10
CA ARG A 18 -5.53 -2.74 5.73
C ARG A 18 -6.86 -2.58 4.98
N ALA A 19 -7.97 -2.85 5.66
CA ALA A 19 -9.29 -2.70 5.03
C ALA A 19 -9.56 -1.24 4.70
N SER A 20 -9.19 -0.33 5.60
CA SER A 20 -9.35 1.10 5.36
C SER A 20 -8.46 1.57 4.22
N THR A 21 -7.23 1.06 4.16
CA THR A 21 -6.31 1.37 3.07
C THR A 21 -6.88 0.91 1.74
N ARG A 22 -7.48 -0.27 1.71
CA ARG A 22 -8.11 -0.78 0.50
C ARG A 22 -9.22 0.15 0.03
N SER A 23 -10.07 0.59 0.95
CA SER A 23 -11.17 1.49 0.58
C SER A 23 -10.64 2.79 0.01
N GLU A 24 -9.62 3.35 0.64
CA GLU A 24 -9.05 4.60 0.17
C GLU A 24 -8.38 4.42 -1.19
N ALA A 25 -7.63 3.33 -1.35
CA ALA A 25 -6.94 3.06 -2.61
C ALA A 25 -7.94 2.90 -3.74
N LEU A 26 -9.01 2.16 -3.51
CA LEU A 26 -10.02 1.98 -4.56
C LEU A 26 -10.67 3.30 -4.94
N ALA A 27 -10.92 4.15 -3.97
CA ALA A 27 -11.50 5.47 -4.24
C ALA A 27 -10.56 6.33 -5.08
N LEU A 28 -9.26 6.11 -4.96
CA LEU A 28 -8.25 6.85 -5.70
C LEU A 28 -7.90 6.19 -7.04
N GLY A 29 -8.52 5.06 -7.35
CA GLY A 29 -8.21 4.34 -8.58
C GLY A 29 -6.89 3.59 -8.53
N ILE A 30 -6.43 3.25 -7.34
CA ILE A 30 -5.15 2.57 -7.14
C ILE A 30 -5.39 1.08 -7.04
N CYS A 31 -4.53 0.31 -7.70
CA CYS A 31 -4.51 -1.15 -7.60
C CYS A 31 -3.35 -1.56 -6.71
N GLY A 32 -3.43 -2.73 -6.11
CA GLY A 32 -2.32 -3.20 -5.30
C GLY A 32 -2.75 -4.10 -4.16
N ARG A 33 -1.99 -4.04 -3.07
CA ARG A 33 -2.29 -4.88 -1.92
C ARG A 33 -1.68 -4.28 -0.66
N ALA A 34 -2.20 -4.71 0.47
CA ALA A 34 -1.67 -4.35 1.78
C ALA A 34 -1.53 -5.61 2.62
N ASP A 35 -0.38 -5.80 3.24
CA ASP A 35 -0.07 -6.98 4.02
C ASP A 35 0.55 -6.61 5.36
N ASN A 36 0.23 -7.38 6.40
CA ASN A 36 0.92 -7.25 7.67
C ASN A 36 2.30 -7.88 7.56
N LEU A 37 3.29 -7.21 8.13
CA LEU A 37 4.63 -7.77 8.21
C LEU A 37 4.84 -8.36 9.60
N PRO A 38 5.77 -9.33 9.72
CA PRO A 38 6.02 -9.97 11.02
C PRO A 38 6.47 -9.02 12.10
N ASP A 39 7.07 -7.89 11.72
CA ASP A 39 7.59 -6.93 12.70
C ASP A 39 6.55 -5.92 13.16
N GLY A 40 5.30 -6.09 12.75
CA GLY A 40 4.21 -5.22 13.17
C GLY A 40 3.88 -4.10 12.20
N ARG A 41 4.69 -3.92 11.16
CA ARG A 41 4.41 -2.92 10.15
C ARG A 41 3.40 -3.44 9.14
N VAL A 42 2.86 -2.52 8.35
CA VAL A 42 2.02 -2.86 7.20
C VAL A 42 2.76 -2.43 5.94
N GLU A 43 2.82 -3.32 4.97
CA GLU A 43 3.40 -3.01 3.68
C GLU A 43 2.28 -2.80 2.67
N VAL A 44 2.32 -1.68 1.98
CA VAL A 44 1.34 -1.37 0.92
C VAL A 44 2.10 -1.27 -0.38
N LEU A 45 1.68 -2.08 -1.35
CA LEU A 45 2.24 -2.02 -2.71
C LEU A 45 1.14 -1.47 -3.61
N ALA A 46 1.44 -0.37 -4.29
CA ALA A 46 0.40 0.40 -4.97
C ALA A 46 0.81 0.79 -6.38
N TRP A 47 -0.11 0.62 -7.31
CA TRP A 47 0.02 1.07 -8.69
C TRP A 47 -1.06 2.11 -8.95
N GLY A 48 -0.66 3.29 -9.39
CA GLY A 48 -1.60 4.36 -9.69
C GLY A 48 -0.89 5.57 -10.25
N GLU A 49 -1.67 6.57 -10.64
CA GLU A 49 -1.09 7.81 -11.10
C GLU A 49 -0.33 8.48 -9.98
N ALA A 50 0.66 9.29 -10.34
CA ALA A 50 1.52 9.91 -9.33
C ALA A 50 0.70 10.71 -8.32
N GLU A 51 -0.31 11.42 -8.78
CA GLU A 51 -1.16 12.22 -7.89
C GLU A 51 -1.94 11.34 -6.93
N ALA A 52 -2.41 10.18 -7.42
CA ALA A 52 -3.15 9.25 -6.57
C ALA A 52 -2.23 8.66 -5.52
N LEU A 53 -0.99 8.33 -5.89
CA LEU A 53 -0.03 7.79 -4.94
C LEU A 53 0.31 8.81 -3.86
N ASP A 54 0.42 10.10 -4.25
CA ASP A 54 0.65 11.16 -3.28
C ASP A 54 -0.51 11.29 -2.30
N ALA A 55 -1.73 11.17 -2.81
CA ALA A 55 -2.91 11.24 -1.97
C ALA A 55 -2.98 10.06 -1.02
N LEU A 56 -2.62 8.88 -1.51
CA LEU A 56 -2.60 7.69 -0.66
C LEU A 56 -1.55 7.85 0.45
N GLU A 57 -0.39 8.37 0.11
CA GLU A 57 0.65 8.60 1.11
C GLU A 57 0.16 9.53 2.21
N ALA A 58 -0.49 10.63 1.82
CA ALA A 58 -1.00 11.58 2.80
C ALA A 58 -2.02 10.91 3.73
N TRP A 59 -2.87 10.07 3.16
CA TRP A 59 -3.84 9.34 3.95
C TRP A 59 -3.18 8.34 4.89
N LEU A 60 -2.16 7.63 4.39
CA LEU A 60 -1.46 6.63 5.21
C LEU A 60 -0.78 7.27 6.41
N ARG A 61 -0.25 8.49 6.23
CA ARG A 61 0.41 9.17 7.35
C ARG A 61 -0.57 9.53 8.45
N ARG A 62 -1.83 9.75 8.10
CA ARG A 62 -2.88 10.02 9.07
C ARG A 62 -3.47 8.73 9.62
N GLY A 63 -3.76 7.78 8.72
CA GLY A 63 -4.36 6.51 9.07
C GLY A 63 -5.83 6.62 9.45
N PRO A 64 -6.47 5.46 9.67
CA PRO A 64 -7.84 5.44 10.16
C PRO A 64 -7.89 5.80 11.65
N PRO A 65 -9.08 6.12 12.17
CA PRO A 65 -9.20 6.67 13.55
C PRO A 65 -8.59 5.82 14.65
N LEU A 66 -8.64 4.49 14.54
CA LEU A 66 -8.14 3.63 15.61
C LEU A 66 -6.66 3.30 15.47
N ALA A 67 -6.04 3.72 14.39
CA ALA A 67 -4.63 3.46 14.17
C ALA A 67 -3.78 4.61 14.69
N ARG A 68 -2.52 4.30 14.99
CA ARG A 68 -1.54 5.32 15.30
C ARG A 68 -0.37 5.09 14.37
N VAL A 69 -0.14 6.03 13.49
CA VAL A 69 0.94 5.93 12.51
C VAL A 69 2.14 6.70 13.04
N ASP A 70 3.23 5.99 13.26
CA ASP A 70 4.47 6.59 13.75
C ASP A 70 5.39 6.98 12.62
N ASP A 71 5.36 6.24 11.50
CA ASP A 71 6.25 6.50 10.39
C ASP A 71 5.69 5.89 9.13
N VAL A 72 5.88 6.57 8.00
CA VAL A 72 5.56 6.03 6.68
C VAL A 72 6.78 6.22 5.80
N ARG A 73 7.30 5.12 5.27
CA ARG A 73 8.42 5.17 4.33
C ARG A 73 7.88 4.85 2.95
N ARG A 74 8.10 5.75 2.02
CA ARG A 74 7.70 5.56 0.63
C ARG A 74 8.92 5.23 -0.21
N ILE A 75 8.79 4.19 -1.02
CA ILE A 75 9.83 3.77 -1.95
C ILE A 75 9.18 3.73 -3.32
N ASP A 76 9.57 4.66 -4.18
CA ASP A 76 9.07 4.66 -5.55
C ASP A 76 9.83 3.62 -6.34
N LEU A 77 9.10 2.76 -7.05
CA LEU A 77 9.68 1.67 -7.80
C LEU A 77 9.72 2.04 -9.27
N ALA A 78 10.86 1.80 -9.90
CA ALA A 78 10.98 2.01 -11.33
C ALA A 78 10.18 0.92 -12.04
N ALA A 79 9.77 1.22 -13.28
CA ALA A 79 8.99 0.27 -14.05
C ALA A 79 9.71 -1.07 -14.16
N ALA A 80 11.04 -1.04 -14.32
CA ALA A 80 11.81 -2.27 -14.41
C ALA A 80 11.77 -3.06 -13.11
N GLU A 81 11.85 -2.35 -11.98
CA GLU A 81 11.77 -3.01 -10.68
C GLU A 81 10.40 -3.59 -10.45
N SER A 82 9.38 -2.85 -10.83
CA SER A 82 8.03 -3.35 -10.74
C SER A 82 7.85 -4.61 -11.56
N SER A 83 8.39 -4.60 -12.76
CA SER A 83 8.30 -5.76 -13.63
C SER A 83 8.97 -6.96 -13.00
N GLU A 84 10.14 -6.76 -12.45
CA GLU A 84 10.86 -7.84 -11.81
C GLU A 84 10.11 -8.37 -10.62
N SER A 85 9.57 -7.47 -9.81
CA SER A 85 8.82 -7.88 -8.65
C SER A 85 7.58 -8.66 -9.03
N THR A 86 6.91 -8.20 -10.07
CA THR A 86 5.66 -8.83 -10.47
C THR A 86 5.87 -9.99 -11.39
N GLU A 87 7.07 -10.14 -11.89
CA GLU A 87 7.36 -11.27 -12.73
C GLU A 87 7.08 -12.56 -11.99
N ALA A 88 7.50 -12.60 -10.74
CA ALA A 88 7.21 -13.74 -9.92
C ALA A 88 5.71 -13.85 -9.66
N ALA A 89 4.99 -12.77 -9.81
CA ALA A 89 3.57 -12.75 -9.55
C ALA A 89 2.74 -12.68 -10.81
N GLY A 90 3.34 -12.95 -11.96
CA GLY A 90 2.60 -12.93 -13.19
C GLY A 90 2.83 -11.71 -14.04
N ALA A 91 3.78 -10.88 -13.67
CA ALA A 91 4.26 -9.79 -14.49
C ALA A 91 3.21 -8.74 -14.85
N SER A 92 2.12 -8.66 -14.10
CA SER A 92 1.14 -7.62 -14.38
C SER A 92 0.68 -7.04 -13.06
N ARG A 93 0.25 -5.79 -13.13
CA ARG A 93 -0.29 -5.18 -11.93
C ARG A 93 -1.56 -5.89 -11.54
N PRO A 94 -1.85 -5.97 -10.25
CA PRO A 94 -3.09 -6.60 -9.81
C PRO A 94 -4.30 -5.78 -10.25
N GLN A 95 -5.42 -6.45 -10.36
CA GLN A 95 -6.68 -5.77 -10.59
C GLN A 95 -7.33 -5.54 -9.24
N GLY A 96 -7.73 -4.30 -8.99
CA GLY A 96 -8.31 -3.95 -7.72
C GLY A 96 -7.27 -3.90 -6.63
N PHE A 97 -7.72 -3.96 -5.38
CA PHE A 97 -6.85 -3.86 -4.23
C PHE A 97 -7.20 -4.98 -3.25
N SER A 98 -6.21 -5.76 -2.87
CA SER A 98 -6.43 -6.90 -1.98
C SER A 98 -5.68 -6.68 -0.66
N ILE A 99 -6.11 -7.42 0.35
CA ILE A 99 -5.43 -7.42 1.65
C ILE A 99 -5.00 -8.83 1.95
N GLY A 100 -3.90 -8.94 2.70
CA GLY A 100 -3.36 -10.23 3.04
C GLY A 100 -4.31 -11.04 3.91
N ALA A 101 -4.04 -12.35 3.98
CA ALA A 101 -4.92 -13.27 4.69
C ALA A 101 -4.88 -13.10 6.20
N LYS A 102 -3.91 -12.40 6.72
CA LYS A 102 -3.78 -12.23 8.16
C LYS A 102 -4.03 -10.85 8.62
#